data_261c9599b094466b3021fe39c37dff40
#
_entry.id   261c9599b094466b3021fe39c37dff40
#
_cell.length_a   1.000
_cell.length_b   1.000
_cell.length_c   1.000
_cell.angle_alpha   90.00
_cell.angle_beta   90.00
_cell.angle_gamma   90.00
#
_symmetry.space_group_name_H-M   'P 1'
#
loop_
_entity.id
_entity.type
_entity.pdbx_description
1 polymer ?
#
loop_
_entity_poly.entity_id
_entity_poly.type
_entity_poly.pdbx_seq_one_letter_code
_entity_poly.pdbx_strand_id
1 'polypeptide(L)'
;MLRPTLIFPEGAALARGREVVASTDATALTVENLRAAYRRGIFPWPGGVTAPIPWCCPRVRAVLVFDELTPGRTLEKAARKSGWSYSIDRAFPAVIAACAAASRPEQEGTWISPAVLEAYTALHRAGQAHSVEVWQGEDLVGGLYGVDAGGFFGGESMFHRVDNASKLAIWFLATYLRERGQAWMDIQQLTPHLARLGAREVTRAVFLAGLAKELGAGRELFPPRQDPTQ
;
A
#
# COMPACT_ATOMS: atom_id res chain seq x y z
N MET A 1 16.66 -19.34 -14.99
CA MET A 1 17.56 -18.26 -14.54
C MET A 1 17.35 -18.04 -13.05
N LEU A 2 18.44 -17.91 -12.27
CA LEU A 2 18.35 -17.52 -10.86
C LEU A 2 17.83 -16.09 -10.77
N ARG A 3 16.78 -15.85 -9.96
CA ARG A 3 16.26 -14.49 -9.71
C ARG A 3 17.26 -13.74 -8.81
N PRO A 4 17.59 -12.47 -9.08
CA PRO A 4 18.58 -11.73 -8.31
C PRO A 4 18.09 -11.48 -6.89
N THR A 5 18.93 -11.74 -5.89
CA THR A 5 18.70 -11.32 -4.51
C THR A 5 19.31 -9.94 -4.30
N LEU A 6 18.50 -8.97 -3.88
CA LEU A 6 18.94 -7.60 -3.64
C LEU A 6 19.37 -7.41 -2.17
N ILE A 7 20.46 -6.69 -2.00
CA ILE A 7 20.92 -6.23 -0.67
C ILE A 7 20.62 -4.74 -0.58
N PHE A 8 19.69 -4.37 0.28
CA PHE A 8 19.31 -2.98 0.49
C PHE A 8 20.09 -2.34 1.63
N PRO A 9 20.43 -1.04 1.52
CA PRO A 9 21.01 -0.29 2.64
C PRO A 9 20.01 -0.18 3.80
N GLU A 10 20.51 0.02 5.01
CA GLU A 10 19.70 0.20 6.22
C GLU A 10 20.33 1.21 7.17
N GLY A 11 19.58 1.60 8.21
CA GLY A 11 20.04 2.52 9.25
C GLY A 11 20.56 3.85 8.71
N ALA A 12 21.73 4.29 9.17
CA ALA A 12 22.32 5.58 8.80
C ALA A 12 22.69 5.66 7.31
N ALA A 13 23.07 4.55 6.68
CA ALA A 13 23.39 4.50 5.25
C ALA A 13 22.14 4.79 4.40
N LEU A 14 20.99 4.24 4.77
CA LEU A 14 19.73 4.54 4.11
C LEU A 14 19.24 5.97 4.41
N ALA A 15 19.28 6.39 5.67
CA ALA A 15 18.77 7.69 6.10
C ALA A 15 19.47 8.87 5.42
N ARG A 16 20.78 8.75 5.12
CA ARG A 16 21.62 9.78 4.48
C ARG A 16 21.86 9.54 2.99
N GLY A 17 21.48 8.37 2.48
CA GLY A 17 21.75 7.93 1.11
C GLY A 17 20.94 8.64 0.05
N ARG A 18 21.09 8.16 -1.19
CA ARG A 18 20.30 8.59 -2.34
C ARG A 18 18.84 8.14 -2.17
N GLU A 19 17.93 8.79 -2.88
CA GLU A 19 16.51 8.39 -2.89
C GLU A 19 16.30 7.09 -3.66
N VAL A 20 16.98 6.93 -4.79
CA VAL A 20 17.03 5.66 -5.52
C VAL A 20 18.23 4.87 -4.98
N VAL A 21 17.95 3.76 -4.34
CA VAL A 21 18.97 2.89 -3.68
C VAL A 21 19.41 1.74 -4.57
N ALA A 22 18.60 1.33 -5.52
CA ALA A 22 18.89 0.34 -6.54
C ALA A 22 18.05 0.62 -7.81
N SER A 23 18.48 0.07 -8.94
CA SER A 23 17.72 0.08 -10.19
C SER A 23 17.88 -1.27 -10.85
N THR A 24 16.77 -1.93 -11.18
CA THR A 24 16.74 -3.31 -11.68
C THR A 24 15.74 -3.46 -12.83
N ASP A 25 15.73 -4.62 -13.46
CA ASP A 25 14.62 -5.03 -14.30
C ASP A 25 13.50 -5.71 -13.48
N ALA A 26 12.44 -6.15 -14.15
CA ALA A 26 11.28 -6.76 -13.53
C ALA A 26 11.56 -8.13 -12.88
N THR A 27 12.65 -8.81 -13.22
CA THR A 27 13.02 -10.12 -12.65
C THR A 27 13.36 -10.03 -11.16
N ALA A 28 13.71 -8.82 -10.69
CA ALA A 28 13.99 -8.54 -9.29
C ALA A 28 12.74 -8.31 -8.43
N LEU A 29 11.53 -8.22 -9.02
CA LEU A 29 10.27 -8.11 -8.29
C LEU A 29 9.88 -9.47 -7.69
N THR A 30 10.69 -10.01 -6.80
CA THR A 30 10.42 -11.26 -6.09
C THR A 30 9.80 -10.99 -4.73
N VAL A 31 9.10 -11.98 -4.16
CA VAL A 31 8.52 -11.90 -2.81
C VAL A 31 9.62 -11.55 -1.79
N GLU A 32 10.79 -12.18 -1.89
CA GLU A 32 11.92 -11.97 -0.97
C GLU A 32 12.45 -10.53 -1.05
N ASN A 33 12.65 -10.02 -2.27
CA ASN A 33 13.15 -8.66 -2.47
C ASN A 33 12.12 -7.61 -2.03
N LEU A 34 10.84 -7.80 -2.35
CA LEU A 34 9.77 -6.92 -1.91
C LEU A 34 9.69 -6.91 -0.37
N ARG A 35 9.67 -8.08 0.28
CA ARG A 35 9.69 -8.19 1.73
C ARG A 35 10.88 -7.45 2.34
N ALA A 36 12.08 -7.68 1.82
CA ALA A 36 13.30 -7.06 2.31
C ALA A 36 13.28 -5.53 2.15
N ALA A 37 12.73 -5.04 1.04
CA ALA A 37 12.59 -3.62 0.75
C ALA A 37 11.59 -2.93 1.67
N TYR A 38 10.35 -3.43 1.76
CA TYR A 38 9.30 -2.81 2.58
C TYR A 38 9.66 -2.75 4.06
N ARG A 39 10.29 -3.78 4.60
CA ARG A 39 10.83 -3.77 5.98
C ARG A 39 11.88 -2.70 6.24
N ARG A 40 12.48 -2.13 5.18
CA ARG A 40 13.44 -1.03 5.23
C ARG A 40 12.88 0.32 4.79
N GLY A 41 11.56 0.38 4.53
CA GLY A 41 10.91 1.59 4.02
C GLY A 41 11.25 1.90 2.56
N ILE A 42 11.72 0.90 1.81
CA ILE A 42 12.05 0.96 0.39
C ILE A 42 10.91 0.33 -0.39
N PHE A 43 10.57 0.91 -1.54
CA PHE A 43 9.55 0.38 -2.44
C PHE A 43 9.98 0.53 -3.90
N PRO A 44 9.54 -0.36 -4.81
CA PRO A 44 9.77 -0.23 -6.24
C PRO A 44 8.84 0.84 -6.83
N TRP A 45 9.39 1.68 -7.69
CA TRP A 45 8.63 2.73 -8.38
C TRP A 45 8.83 2.66 -9.89
N PRO A 46 8.16 1.75 -10.60
CA PRO A 46 8.29 1.65 -12.05
C PRO A 46 7.82 2.92 -12.77
N GLY A 47 8.66 3.46 -13.63
CA GLY A 47 8.34 4.62 -14.48
C GLY A 47 7.62 4.26 -15.78
N GLY A 48 7.27 2.97 -15.98
CA GLY A 48 6.63 2.45 -17.19
C GLY A 48 6.95 0.97 -17.42
N VAL A 49 6.39 0.37 -18.47
CA VAL A 49 6.44 -1.08 -18.73
C VAL A 49 7.84 -1.59 -19.06
N THR A 50 8.67 -0.77 -19.73
CA THR A 50 10.01 -1.15 -20.24
C THR A 50 11.17 -0.46 -19.53
N ALA A 51 10.89 0.50 -18.65
CA ALA A 51 11.92 1.23 -17.93
C ALA A 51 12.52 0.39 -16.80
N PRO A 52 13.79 0.62 -16.41
CA PRO A 52 14.34 0.06 -15.19
C PRO A 52 13.45 0.42 -13.99
N ILE A 53 13.34 -0.51 -13.04
CA ILE A 53 12.56 -0.32 -11.81
C ILE A 53 13.46 0.28 -10.75
N PRO A 54 13.31 1.56 -10.39
CA PRO A 54 14.01 2.15 -9.27
C PRO A 54 13.40 1.65 -7.95
N TRP A 55 14.26 1.32 -7.00
CA TRP A 55 13.90 1.03 -5.62
C TRP A 55 14.16 2.28 -4.79
N CYS A 56 13.10 2.85 -4.25
CA CYS A 56 13.10 4.20 -3.73
C CYS A 56 12.91 4.26 -2.21
N CYS A 57 13.64 5.19 -1.58
CA CYS A 57 13.36 5.69 -0.23
C CYS A 57 13.45 7.22 -0.27
N PRO A 58 12.38 7.93 -0.60
CA PRO A 58 12.36 9.39 -0.78
C PRO A 58 12.78 10.15 0.48
N ARG A 59 13.31 11.37 0.32
CA ARG A 59 13.70 12.26 1.44
C ARG A 59 12.50 12.77 2.23
N VAL A 60 11.37 12.85 1.55
CA VAL A 60 10.07 13.22 2.13
C VAL A 60 9.12 12.05 1.90
N ARG A 61 8.39 11.66 2.93
CA ARG A 61 7.45 10.55 2.89
C ARG A 61 6.08 11.02 3.37
N ALA A 62 5.05 10.68 2.62
CA ALA A 62 3.69 10.96 3.04
C ALA A 62 3.16 9.83 3.93
N VAL A 63 2.50 10.22 5.00
CA VAL A 63 1.89 9.31 5.99
C VAL A 63 0.46 9.74 6.30
N LEU A 64 -0.38 8.77 6.61
CA LEU A 64 -1.73 9.01 7.09
C LEU A 64 -1.82 8.57 8.55
N VAL A 65 -2.01 9.53 9.46
CA VAL A 65 -2.19 9.27 10.90
C VAL A 65 -3.66 9.06 11.18
N PHE A 66 -4.03 7.94 11.80
CA PHE A 66 -5.43 7.52 11.89
C PHE A 66 -6.27 8.40 12.81
N ASP A 67 -5.68 8.98 13.84
CA ASP A 67 -6.37 9.91 14.74
C ASP A 67 -6.57 11.31 14.10
N GLU A 68 -5.79 11.63 13.05
CA GLU A 68 -5.94 12.85 12.25
C GLU A 68 -6.89 12.66 11.06
N LEU A 69 -7.33 11.41 10.80
CA LEU A 69 -8.23 11.08 9.70
C LEU A 69 -9.63 11.66 9.95
N THR A 70 -9.98 12.65 9.19
CA THR A 70 -11.29 13.32 9.28
C THR A 70 -12.15 12.99 8.07
N PRO A 71 -13.07 12.01 8.16
CA PRO A 71 -13.90 11.61 7.02
C PRO A 71 -14.85 12.71 6.54
N GLY A 72 -15.15 13.70 7.37
CA GLY A 72 -16.11 14.76 7.07
C GLY A 72 -17.55 14.26 7.04
N ARG A 73 -18.52 15.14 7.31
CA ARG A 73 -19.96 14.81 7.41
C ARG A 73 -20.53 14.12 6.16
N THR A 74 -20.03 14.50 4.98
CA THR A 74 -20.49 13.93 3.70
C THR A 74 -20.10 12.46 3.58
N LEU A 75 -18.87 12.11 3.97
CA LEU A 75 -18.39 10.73 3.90
C LEU A 75 -19.07 9.84 4.94
N GLU A 76 -19.27 10.35 6.16
CA GLU A 76 -20.04 9.67 7.21
C GLU A 76 -21.49 9.40 6.78
N LYS A 77 -22.12 10.39 6.12
CA LYS A 77 -23.47 10.22 5.56
C LYS A 77 -23.49 9.19 4.44
N ALA A 78 -22.47 9.20 3.57
CA ALA A 78 -22.33 8.21 2.50
C ALA A 78 -22.18 6.80 3.10
N ALA A 79 -21.32 6.61 4.10
CA ALA A 79 -21.14 5.33 4.78
C ALA A 79 -22.45 4.76 5.35
N ARG A 80 -23.26 5.61 6.00
CA ARG A 80 -24.54 5.19 6.60
C ARG A 80 -25.64 4.90 5.60
N LYS A 81 -25.62 5.58 4.43
CA LYS A 81 -26.71 5.49 3.44
C LYS A 81 -26.44 4.53 2.28
N SER A 82 -25.18 4.19 2.03
CA SER A 82 -24.79 3.41 0.84
C SER A 82 -25.30 1.97 0.85
N GLY A 83 -25.48 1.38 2.04
CA GLY A 83 -25.73 -0.06 2.17
C GLY A 83 -24.55 -0.91 1.69
N TRP A 84 -23.35 -0.31 1.56
CA TRP A 84 -22.14 -1.01 1.10
C TRP A 84 -21.58 -1.92 2.18
N SER A 85 -21.03 -3.04 1.75
CA SER A 85 -20.25 -3.95 2.60
C SER A 85 -18.76 -3.84 2.30
N TYR A 86 -17.95 -4.27 3.27
CA TYR A 86 -16.50 -4.22 3.20
C TYR A 86 -15.94 -5.62 3.44
N SER A 87 -14.84 -5.92 2.75
CA SER A 87 -14.09 -7.16 2.99
C SER A 87 -12.59 -6.89 2.96
N ILE A 88 -11.82 -7.86 3.45
CA ILE A 88 -10.37 -7.90 3.33
C ILE A 88 -10.02 -9.17 2.58
N ASP A 89 -9.15 -9.05 1.58
CA ASP A 89 -8.58 -10.18 0.82
C ASP A 89 -9.58 -11.08 0.07
N ARG A 90 -10.83 -10.65 -0.09
CA ARG A 90 -11.85 -11.41 -0.82
C ARG A 90 -11.56 -11.46 -2.31
N ALA A 91 -11.00 -10.37 -2.87
CA ALA A 91 -10.83 -10.22 -4.32
C ALA A 91 -9.55 -9.46 -4.70
N PHE A 92 -8.42 -9.75 -4.07
CA PHE A 92 -7.15 -9.05 -4.32
C PHE A 92 -6.79 -8.93 -5.81
N PRO A 93 -6.88 -9.99 -6.65
CA PRO A 93 -6.58 -9.86 -8.08
C PRO A 93 -7.48 -8.86 -8.80
N ALA A 94 -8.75 -8.76 -8.41
CA ALA A 94 -9.69 -7.79 -9.00
C ALA A 94 -9.38 -6.36 -8.55
N VAL A 95 -8.97 -6.18 -7.28
CA VAL A 95 -8.59 -4.88 -6.73
C VAL A 95 -7.34 -4.34 -7.42
N ILE A 96 -6.25 -5.12 -7.49
CA ILE A 96 -5.01 -4.64 -8.12
C ILE A 96 -5.19 -4.39 -9.62
N ALA A 97 -5.99 -5.21 -10.32
CA ALA A 97 -6.34 -4.99 -11.72
C ALA A 97 -7.16 -3.70 -11.91
N ALA A 98 -8.12 -3.44 -11.03
CA ALA A 98 -8.88 -2.20 -11.05
C ALA A 98 -8.01 -0.96 -10.75
N CYS A 99 -7.04 -1.07 -9.83
CA CYS A 99 -6.04 -0.03 -9.56
C CYS A 99 -5.15 0.24 -10.78
N ALA A 100 -4.78 -0.81 -11.52
CA ALA A 100 -3.99 -0.69 -12.75
C ALA A 100 -4.77 0.01 -13.87
N ALA A 101 -6.07 -0.24 -13.97
CA ALA A 101 -6.96 0.35 -14.97
C ALA A 101 -7.49 1.75 -14.59
N ALA A 102 -7.29 2.19 -13.35
CA ALA A 102 -7.80 3.47 -12.88
C ALA A 102 -7.12 4.65 -13.59
N SER A 103 -7.93 5.51 -14.22
CA SER A 103 -7.45 6.75 -14.82
C SER A 103 -6.99 7.72 -13.72
N ARG A 104 -5.83 8.32 -13.92
CA ARG A 104 -5.27 9.36 -13.05
C ARG A 104 -5.01 10.60 -13.89
N PRO A 105 -5.70 11.74 -13.60
CA PRO A 105 -5.61 12.95 -14.44
C PRO A 105 -4.19 13.51 -14.63
N GLU A 106 -3.28 13.21 -13.71
CA GLU A 106 -1.92 13.74 -13.67
C GLU A 106 -0.85 12.71 -14.07
N GLN A 107 -1.25 11.52 -14.56
CA GLN A 107 -0.33 10.46 -14.97
C GLN A 107 -0.72 9.89 -16.33
N GLU A 108 0.20 9.90 -17.30
CA GLU A 108 0.06 9.11 -18.51
C GLU A 108 0.30 7.62 -18.19
N GLY A 109 -0.77 6.83 -18.18
CA GLY A 109 -0.73 5.39 -17.92
C GLY A 109 -0.69 5.01 -16.44
N THR A 110 -0.24 3.79 -16.19
CA THR A 110 -0.15 3.23 -14.84
C THR A 110 1.25 2.68 -14.57
N TRP A 111 1.71 2.84 -13.32
CA TRP A 111 2.94 2.19 -12.87
C TRP A 111 2.75 0.69 -12.56
N ILE A 112 1.48 0.24 -12.43
CA ILE A 112 1.14 -1.15 -12.18
C ILE A 112 1.20 -1.92 -13.50
N SER A 113 2.42 -2.24 -13.94
CA SER A 113 2.68 -3.07 -15.11
C SER A 113 2.24 -4.53 -14.89
N PRO A 114 2.15 -5.38 -15.94
CA PRO A 114 1.89 -6.82 -15.76
C PRO A 114 2.87 -7.50 -14.80
N ALA A 115 4.15 -7.12 -14.81
CA ALA A 115 5.14 -7.66 -13.90
C ALA A 115 4.88 -7.24 -12.43
N VAL A 116 4.46 -6.01 -12.20
CA VAL A 116 4.04 -5.52 -10.87
C VAL A 116 2.81 -6.28 -10.41
N LEU A 117 1.81 -6.43 -11.27
CA LEU A 117 0.58 -7.17 -10.95
C LEU A 117 0.88 -8.61 -10.54
N GLU A 118 1.74 -9.31 -11.29
CA GLU A 118 2.18 -10.67 -10.96
C GLU A 118 2.93 -10.72 -9.62
N ALA A 119 3.90 -9.82 -9.42
CA ALA A 119 4.72 -9.78 -8.21
C ALA A 119 3.90 -9.51 -6.94
N TYR A 120 2.98 -8.54 -6.98
CA TYR A 120 2.13 -8.24 -5.82
C TYR A 120 1.04 -9.29 -5.60
N THR A 121 0.58 -9.96 -6.65
CA THR A 121 -0.29 -11.14 -6.50
C THR A 121 0.46 -12.30 -5.83
N ALA A 122 1.75 -12.51 -6.18
CA ALA A 122 2.59 -13.49 -5.49
C ALA A 122 2.84 -13.09 -4.02
N LEU A 123 3.09 -11.81 -3.75
CA LEU A 123 3.25 -11.28 -2.40
C LEU A 123 1.97 -11.46 -1.56
N HIS A 124 0.80 -11.28 -2.17
CA HIS A 124 -0.50 -11.55 -1.56
C HIS A 124 -0.68 -13.03 -1.21
N ARG A 125 -0.33 -13.95 -2.12
CA ARG A 125 -0.35 -15.39 -1.82
C ARG A 125 0.60 -15.78 -0.70
N ALA A 126 1.70 -15.04 -0.54
CA ALA A 126 2.63 -15.19 0.58
C ALA A 126 2.14 -14.53 1.89
N GLY A 127 0.92 -13.96 1.93
CA GLY A 127 0.34 -13.34 3.11
C GLY A 127 0.95 -11.99 3.50
N GLN A 128 1.48 -11.23 2.54
CA GLN A 128 2.18 -9.97 2.80
C GLN A 128 1.63 -8.77 2.00
N ALA A 129 0.76 -9.01 1.03
CA ALA A 129 -0.03 -7.95 0.42
C ALA A 129 -1.51 -8.24 0.66
N HIS A 130 -2.25 -7.19 0.99
CA HIS A 130 -3.65 -7.30 1.38
C HIS A 130 -4.48 -6.25 0.63
N SER A 131 -5.74 -6.57 0.39
CA SER A 131 -6.71 -5.67 -0.20
C SER A 131 -7.88 -5.39 0.73
N VAL A 132 -8.45 -4.21 0.54
CA VAL A 132 -9.77 -3.85 1.09
C VAL A 132 -10.70 -3.63 -0.09
N GLU A 133 -11.85 -4.26 -0.04
CA GLU A 133 -12.89 -4.15 -1.02
C GLU A 133 -14.11 -3.41 -0.48
N VAL A 134 -14.73 -2.61 -1.33
CA VAL A 134 -16.03 -1.97 -1.10
C VAL A 134 -17.02 -2.53 -2.11
N TRP A 135 -18.11 -3.10 -1.60
CA TRP A 135 -19.12 -3.80 -2.39
C TRP A 135 -20.46 -3.09 -2.32
N GLN A 136 -21.14 -3.03 -3.46
CA GLN A 136 -22.55 -2.68 -3.58
C GLN A 136 -23.29 -3.90 -4.11
N GLY A 137 -23.94 -4.66 -3.21
CA GLY A 137 -24.36 -6.01 -3.53
C GLY A 137 -23.17 -6.89 -3.88
N GLU A 138 -23.14 -7.44 -5.09
CA GLU A 138 -22.02 -8.25 -5.62
C GLU A 138 -21.04 -7.42 -6.43
N ASP A 139 -21.29 -6.13 -6.66
CA ASP A 139 -20.45 -5.28 -7.47
C ASP A 139 -19.30 -4.69 -6.64
N LEU A 140 -18.06 -4.88 -7.10
CA LEU A 140 -16.86 -4.26 -6.54
C LEU A 140 -16.79 -2.81 -7.00
N VAL A 141 -17.21 -1.86 -6.14
CA VAL A 141 -17.34 -0.43 -6.48
C VAL A 141 -16.14 0.43 -6.06
N GLY A 142 -15.24 -0.11 -5.26
CA GLY A 142 -13.99 0.55 -4.88
C GLY A 142 -13.12 -0.35 -4.04
N GLY A 143 -11.92 0.11 -3.75
CA GLY A 143 -10.98 -0.64 -2.94
C GLY A 143 -9.57 -0.05 -2.98
N LEU A 144 -8.69 -0.66 -2.24
CA LEU A 144 -7.27 -0.38 -2.20
C LEU A 144 -6.48 -1.66 -1.95
N TYR A 145 -5.20 -1.63 -2.23
CA TYR A 145 -4.28 -2.67 -1.76
C TYR A 145 -3.02 -2.05 -1.17
N GLY A 146 -2.29 -2.84 -0.42
CA GLY A 146 -1.02 -2.46 0.17
C GLY A 146 -0.23 -3.64 0.69
N VAL A 147 0.86 -3.35 1.38
CA VAL A 147 1.85 -4.33 1.85
C VAL A 147 1.97 -4.28 3.37
N ASP A 148 1.88 -5.43 4.02
CA ASP A 148 2.29 -5.63 5.40
C ASP A 148 3.79 -5.97 5.44
N ALA A 149 4.58 -5.05 5.95
CA ALA A 149 6.02 -5.21 6.11
C ALA A 149 6.41 -6.10 7.32
N GLY A 150 5.44 -6.77 7.93
CA GLY A 150 5.60 -7.58 9.14
C GLY A 150 5.18 -6.83 10.40
N GLY A 151 3.93 -6.43 10.45
CA GLY A 151 3.28 -5.68 11.53
C GLY A 151 3.21 -4.17 11.31
N PHE A 152 3.45 -3.73 10.07
CA PHE A 152 3.23 -2.35 9.61
C PHE A 152 2.72 -2.34 8.17
N PHE A 153 1.51 -1.88 7.97
CA PHE A 153 0.87 -1.79 6.66
C PHE A 153 1.10 -0.43 6.00
N GLY A 154 1.50 -0.46 4.73
CA GLY A 154 1.55 0.69 3.82
C GLY A 154 0.62 0.52 2.64
N GLY A 155 -0.12 1.57 2.27
CA GLY A 155 -1.02 1.58 1.13
C GLY A 155 -0.26 1.82 -0.17
N GLU A 156 -0.57 1.06 -1.23
CA GLU A 156 0.09 1.16 -2.54
C GLU A 156 -0.76 1.91 -3.56
N SER A 157 -2.00 1.50 -3.69
CA SER A 157 -2.90 2.09 -4.69
C SER A 157 -4.36 1.85 -4.33
N MET A 158 -5.23 2.69 -4.89
CA MET A 158 -6.67 2.60 -4.72
C MET A 158 -7.40 2.95 -6.01
N PHE A 159 -8.64 2.49 -6.09
CA PHE A 159 -9.57 2.82 -7.16
C PHE A 159 -10.98 3.07 -6.62
N HIS A 160 -11.81 3.72 -7.40
CA HIS A 160 -13.26 3.79 -7.18
C HIS A 160 -14.00 3.80 -8.52
N ARG A 161 -15.15 3.19 -8.56
CA ARG A 161 -16.14 3.24 -9.64
C ARG A 161 -17.35 4.08 -9.26
N VAL A 162 -17.56 4.23 -7.94
CA VAL A 162 -18.61 5.06 -7.36
C VAL A 162 -17.95 6.05 -6.40
N ASP A 163 -18.44 7.28 -6.40
CA ASP A 163 -17.93 8.36 -5.56
C ASP A 163 -17.83 7.97 -4.09
N ASN A 164 -16.73 8.34 -3.46
CA ASN A 164 -16.38 8.06 -2.07
C ASN A 164 -16.00 6.60 -1.75
N ALA A 165 -16.12 5.64 -2.65
CA ALA A 165 -15.81 4.24 -2.34
C ALA A 165 -14.36 4.05 -1.89
N SER A 166 -13.37 4.66 -2.58
CA SER A 166 -11.97 4.60 -2.15
C SER A 166 -11.69 5.28 -0.80
N LYS A 167 -12.38 6.38 -0.50
CA LYS A 167 -12.26 7.05 0.80
C LYS A 167 -12.80 6.19 1.94
N LEU A 168 -13.92 5.51 1.69
CA LEU A 168 -14.52 4.59 2.66
C LEU A 168 -13.65 3.34 2.84
N ALA A 169 -12.97 2.86 1.78
CA ALA A 169 -11.97 1.80 1.90
C ALA A 169 -10.81 2.22 2.83
N ILE A 170 -10.29 3.45 2.68
CA ILE A 170 -9.26 3.99 3.57
C ILE A 170 -9.77 4.09 5.01
N TRP A 171 -10.98 4.60 5.23
CA TRP A 171 -11.54 4.74 6.57
C TRP A 171 -11.77 3.39 7.25
N PHE A 172 -12.33 2.42 6.52
CA PHE A 172 -12.47 1.05 7.00
C PHE A 172 -11.11 0.46 7.39
N LEU A 173 -10.11 0.55 6.50
CA LEU A 173 -8.76 0.05 6.75
C LEU A 173 -8.12 0.73 7.98
N ALA A 174 -8.19 2.05 8.08
CA ALA A 174 -7.63 2.80 9.21
C ALA A 174 -8.25 2.35 10.55
N THR A 175 -9.56 2.11 10.58
CA THR A 175 -10.25 1.58 11.76
C THR A 175 -9.76 0.17 12.08
N TYR A 176 -9.70 -0.71 11.09
CA TYR A 176 -9.23 -2.09 11.21
C TYR A 176 -7.79 -2.18 11.75
N LEU A 177 -6.87 -1.36 11.20
CA LEU A 177 -5.47 -1.33 11.63
C LEU A 177 -5.29 -0.71 13.01
N ARG A 178 -6.07 0.33 13.34
CA ARG A 178 -6.05 0.96 14.67
C ARG A 178 -6.46 0.00 15.77
N GLU A 179 -7.48 -0.81 15.55
CA GLU A 179 -7.91 -1.87 16.47
C GLU A 179 -6.81 -2.91 16.73
N ARG A 180 -5.83 -3.02 15.79
CA ARG A 180 -4.65 -3.90 15.90
C ARG A 180 -3.40 -3.18 16.35
N GLY A 181 -3.55 -1.93 16.80
CA GLY A 181 -2.50 -1.14 17.42
C GLY A 181 -1.58 -0.39 16.45
N GLN A 182 -1.85 -0.41 15.14
CA GLN A 182 -1.17 0.47 14.18
C GLN A 182 -1.83 1.85 14.21
N ALA A 183 -1.03 2.91 14.40
CA ALA A 183 -1.55 4.27 14.57
C ALA A 183 -1.47 5.12 13.28
N TRP A 184 -0.70 4.72 12.31
CA TRP A 184 -0.48 5.45 11.06
C TRP A 184 -0.05 4.48 9.95
N MET A 185 -0.22 4.86 8.69
CA MET A 185 0.28 4.08 7.56
C MET A 185 1.09 4.93 6.59
N ASP A 186 2.00 4.26 5.88
CA ASP A 186 2.74 4.81 4.76
C ASP A 186 1.82 4.93 3.54
N ILE A 187 1.89 6.05 2.85
CA ILE A 187 1.20 6.28 1.58
C ILE A 187 2.14 6.84 0.51
N GLN A 188 3.43 6.73 0.72
CA GLN A 188 4.57 7.12 -0.12
C GLN A 188 4.56 8.60 -0.51
N GLN A 189 3.55 9.07 -1.22
CA GLN A 189 3.43 10.44 -1.73
C GLN A 189 2.15 11.13 -1.26
N LEU A 190 2.27 12.44 -1.01
CA LEU A 190 1.12 13.27 -0.69
C LEU A 190 0.40 13.69 -1.99
N THR A 191 -0.85 13.27 -2.12
CA THR A 191 -1.74 13.74 -3.17
C THR A 191 -2.77 14.73 -2.60
N PRO A 192 -3.33 15.65 -3.44
CA PRO A 192 -4.39 16.54 -2.97
C PRO A 192 -5.59 15.82 -2.36
N HIS A 193 -5.88 14.60 -2.84
CA HIS A 193 -6.94 13.76 -2.31
C HIS A 193 -6.62 13.27 -0.89
N LEU A 194 -5.41 12.74 -0.66
CA LEU A 194 -4.98 12.23 0.64
C LEU A 194 -4.72 13.37 1.65
N ALA A 195 -4.23 14.53 1.18
CA ALA A 195 -4.10 15.72 2.03
C ALA A 195 -5.45 16.16 2.63
N ARG A 196 -6.54 16.10 1.84
CA ARG A 196 -7.89 16.39 2.34
C ARG A 196 -8.42 15.37 3.36
N LEU A 197 -7.82 14.19 3.43
CA LEU A 197 -8.12 13.18 4.45
C LEU A 197 -7.23 13.30 5.71
N GLY A 198 -6.33 14.28 5.77
CA GLY A 198 -5.43 14.50 6.91
C GLY A 198 -4.03 13.89 6.73
N ALA A 199 -3.69 13.42 5.53
CA ALA A 199 -2.33 12.95 5.26
C ALA A 199 -1.34 14.12 5.27
N ARG A 200 -0.12 13.86 5.73
CA ARG A 200 0.96 14.85 5.82
C ARG A 200 2.32 14.26 5.47
N GLU A 201 3.25 15.13 5.19
CA GLU A 201 4.63 14.74 4.91
C GLU A 201 5.50 14.75 6.16
N VAL A 202 6.42 13.80 6.22
CA VAL A 202 7.47 13.70 7.22
C VAL A 202 8.82 13.50 6.54
N THR A 203 9.91 13.86 7.21
CA THR A 203 11.26 13.57 6.70
C THR A 203 11.52 12.07 6.71
N ARG A 204 12.39 11.58 5.80
CA ARG A 204 12.85 10.18 5.76
C ARG A 204 13.31 9.70 7.14
N ALA A 205 14.05 10.51 7.88
CA ALA A 205 14.56 10.14 9.19
C ALA A 205 13.42 9.87 10.18
N VAL A 206 12.40 10.72 10.22
CA VAL A 206 11.20 10.55 11.05
C VAL A 206 10.42 9.30 10.63
N PHE A 207 10.25 9.11 9.32
CA PHE A 207 9.58 7.93 8.77
C PHE A 207 10.29 6.63 9.17
N LEU A 208 11.62 6.54 8.95
CA LEU A 208 12.38 5.33 9.25
C LEU A 208 12.41 5.01 10.75
N ALA A 209 12.49 6.03 11.61
CA ALA A 209 12.40 5.84 13.06
C ALA A 209 11.01 5.33 13.47
N GLY A 210 9.95 5.87 12.89
CA GLY A 210 8.59 5.39 13.07
C GLY A 210 8.41 3.96 12.61
N LEU A 211 8.85 3.63 11.39
CA LEU A 211 8.78 2.27 10.83
C LEU A 211 9.50 1.25 11.72
N ALA A 212 10.71 1.57 12.19
CA ALA A 212 11.45 0.68 13.09
C ALA A 212 10.70 0.39 14.39
N LYS A 213 10.03 1.42 14.97
CA LYS A 213 9.16 1.26 16.14
C LYS A 213 7.97 0.36 15.85
N GLU A 214 7.29 0.56 14.73
CA GLU A 214 6.13 -0.24 14.33
C GLU A 214 6.50 -1.71 14.12
N LEU A 215 7.58 -1.98 13.39
CA LEU A 215 8.07 -3.35 13.17
C LEU A 215 8.55 -4.02 14.46
N GLY A 216 9.14 -3.25 15.38
CA GLY A 216 9.58 -3.74 16.69
C GLY A 216 8.43 -4.13 17.62
N ALA A 217 7.22 -3.68 17.35
CA ALA A 217 6.03 -4.04 18.14
C ALA A 217 5.51 -5.48 17.86
N GLY A 218 5.96 -6.12 16.78
CA GLY A 218 5.66 -7.52 16.47
C GLY A 218 4.18 -7.83 16.29
N ARG A 219 3.40 -6.90 15.71
CA ARG A 219 1.96 -7.06 15.54
C ARG A 219 1.63 -8.05 14.44
N GLU A 220 0.54 -8.76 14.61
CA GLU A 220 -0.13 -9.51 13.56
C GLU A 220 -1.34 -8.69 13.10
N LEU A 221 -1.22 -8.03 11.94
CA LEU A 221 -2.25 -7.14 11.42
C LEU A 221 -3.33 -7.89 10.66
N PHE A 222 -2.94 -8.95 9.94
CA PHE A 222 -3.86 -9.76 9.15
C PHE A 222 -3.75 -11.22 9.59
N PRO A 223 -4.88 -11.93 9.80
CA PRO A 223 -4.84 -13.32 10.18
C PRO A 223 -4.18 -14.16 9.08
N PRO A 224 -3.50 -15.26 9.46
CA PRO A 224 -2.98 -16.22 8.50
C PRO A 224 -4.10 -16.67 7.56
N ARG A 225 -3.80 -16.75 6.26
CA ARG A 225 -4.76 -17.27 5.28
C ARG A 225 -5.03 -18.74 5.61
N GLN A 226 -6.28 -19.08 5.78
CA GLN A 226 -6.69 -20.46 5.79
C GLN A 226 -6.53 -20.99 4.35
N ASP A 227 -5.74 -22.03 4.19
CA ASP A 227 -5.58 -22.69 2.90
C ASP A 227 -6.95 -23.30 2.52
N PRO A 228 -7.57 -22.94 1.38
CA PRO A 228 -8.87 -23.48 1.01
C PRO A 228 -8.86 -25.00 0.72
N THR A 229 -7.72 -25.66 0.90
CA THR A 229 -7.51 -27.10 0.68
C THR A 229 -7.37 -27.91 1.99
N GLN A 230 -7.66 -27.33 3.18
CA GLN A 230 -7.80 -28.09 4.42
C GLN A 230 -9.26 -28.28 4.83
#